data_acdaaaeb97b29033d86a706027283139
#
_entry.id   acdaaaeb97b29033d86a706027283139
#
_cell.length_a   1.000
_cell.length_b   1.000
_cell.length_c   1.000
_cell.angle_alpha   90.00
_cell.angle_beta   90.00
_cell.angle_gamma   90.00
#
_symmetry.space_group_name_H-M   'P 1'
#
loop_
_entity.id
_entity.type
_entity.pdbx_description
1 polymer ?
#
loop_
_entity_poly.entity_id
_entity_poly.type
_entity_poly.pdbx_seq_one_letter_code
_entity_poly.pdbx_strand_id
1 'polypeptide(L)'
;MGYISIFLGLAVVVALMIRRWSPLMVGIVAATVVILMNGLPFGETMTGTYFDGFCTMFKSLFPPIFSGSLLAQIYNRSGAVNAVGDAIANALFKDSASATRKYVSCILAMAIASGILAFCGLNALVTLIAMYPIALRLMERAGIPKRFVMGILSCGVYTFAMSAPGSAELVNILAMQSLNTPSYAGICGGILACITEIAVTTTLTTIMIKKDVAKGKTFAYGPKDIVASNDQPRPKALVALLPLLALVLLFNIFSIDIFSSTMIAWLFSIVLFWKYLPKKDGKRTNEMLDVFTAAGTMAFGPCSAVGSIVGFTSIVQTLPEFQAMLDGVFNFNMPAALILIIAVCLIAALTSSSTAAIRVAVPMVAERCTAAGLSLAFIHRVSCFACSIVDTLPYGTAVIINLGIADLDMKEGYPPMFIATT
;
A
#
# COMPACT_ATOMS: atom_id res chain seq x y z
N MET A 1 -30.76 -8.01 13.94
CA MET A 1 -29.90 -9.07 13.36
C MET A 1 -28.77 -8.45 12.55
N GLY A 2 -28.98 -7.39 11.79
CA GLY A 2 -27.99 -6.80 10.91
C GLY A 2 -26.70 -6.31 11.58
N TYR A 3 -26.75 -5.65 12.73
CA TYR A 3 -25.54 -5.28 13.48
C TYR A 3 -24.67 -6.50 13.83
N ILE A 4 -25.32 -7.57 14.32
CA ILE A 4 -24.60 -8.79 14.69
C ILE A 4 -23.96 -9.44 13.45
N SER A 5 -24.66 -9.44 12.32
CA SER A 5 -24.15 -10.02 11.07
C SER A 5 -22.93 -9.25 10.53
N ILE A 6 -22.93 -7.90 10.63
CA ILE A 6 -21.80 -7.06 10.23
C ILE A 6 -20.56 -7.38 11.08
N PHE A 7 -20.71 -7.34 12.42
CA PHE A 7 -19.59 -7.62 13.32
C PHE A 7 -19.12 -9.07 13.23
N LEU A 8 -20.04 -10.03 13.07
CA LEU A 8 -19.68 -11.43 12.89
C LEU A 8 -18.95 -11.65 11.55
N GLY A 9 -19.42 -11.02 10.47
CA GLY A 9 -18.74 -11.04 9.16
C GLY A 9 -17.32 -10.54 9.26
N LEU A 10 -17.09 -9.39 9.91
CA LEU A 10 -15.75 -8.85 10.15
C LEU A 10 -14.91 -9.76 11.06
N ALA A 11 -15.50 -10.33 12.11
CA ALA A 11 -14.82 -11.29 12.98
C ALA A 11 -14.39 -12.55 12.23
N VAL A 12 -15.23 -13.05 11.33
CA VAL A 12 -14.91 -14.18 10.43
C VAL A 12 -13.74 -13.82 9.52
N VAL A 13 -13.74 -12.63 8.91
CA VAL A 13 -12.62 -12.16 8.08
C VAL A 13 -11.32 -12.20 8.89
N VAL A 14 -11.29 -11.55 10.05
CA VAL A 14 -10.09 -11.48 10.89
C VAL A 14 -9.65 -12.89 11.34
N ALA A 15 -10.58 -13.71 11.81
CA ALA A 15 -10.27 -15.06 12.32
C ALA A 15 -9.69 -15.98 11.22
N LEU A 16 -10.25 -15.94 10.01
CA LEU A 16 -9.76 -16.75 8.90
C LEU A 16 -8.43 -16.23 8.35
N MET A 17 -8.24 -14.91 8.30
CA MET A 17 -6.95 -14.29 7.92
C MET A 17 -5.82 -14.71 8.89
N ILE A 18 -6.08 -14.69 10.21
CA ILE A 18 -5.11 -15.17 11.21
C ILE A 18 -4.80 -16.66 11.02
N ARG A 19 -5.79 -17.45 10.58
CA ARG A 19 -5.63 -18.89 10.27
C ARG A 19 -4.97 -19.15 8.91
N ARG A 20 -4.51 -18.11 8.21
CA ARG A 20 -3.84 -18.18 6.91
C ARG A 20 -4.70 -18.71 5.77
N TRP A 21 -6.01 -18.54 5.84
CA TRP A 21 -6.87 -18.83 4.71
C TRP A 21 -6.59 -17.82 3.58
N SER A 22 -6.78 -18.28 2.34
CA SER A 22 -6.67 -17.38 1.18
C SER A 22 -7.66 -16.21 1.32
N PRO A 23 -7.23 -14.95 1.21
CA PRO A 23 -8.14 -13.80 1.31
C PRO A 23 -9.30 -13.85 0.32
N LEU A 24 -9.10 -14.49 -0.84
CA LEU A 24 -10.17 -14.75 -1.81
C LEU A 24 -11.30 -15.58 -1.19
N MET A 25 -10.97 -16.65 -0.49
CA MET A 25 -11.97 -17.50 0.18
C MET A 25 -12.57 -16.81 1.40
N VAL A 26 -11.77 -16.03 2.13
CA VAL A 26 -12.22 -15.30 3.32
C VAL A 26 -13.38 -14.37 3.00
N GLY A 27 -13.27 -13.57 1.93
CA GLY A 27 -14.35 -12.66 1.53
C GLY A 27 -15.63 -13.39 1.12
N ILE A 28 -15.53 -14.51 0.41
CA ILE A 28 -16.68 -15.34 0.03
C ILE A 28 -17.39 -15.92 1.28
N VAL A 29 -16.62 -16.47 2.22
CA VAL A 29 -17.18 -17.04 3.46
C VAL A 29 -17.83 -15.95 4.31
N ALA A 30 -17.21 -14.80 4.50
CA ALA A 30 -17.76 -13.69 5.25
C ALA A 30 -19.04 -13.15 4.59
N ALA A 31 -19.05 -13.00 3.26
CA ALA A 31 -20.24 -12.62 2.50
C ALA A 31 -21.38 -13.62 2.71
N THR A 32 -21.09 -14.91 2.62
CA THR A 32 -22.07 -15.98 2.84
C THR A 32 -22.69 -15.88 4.24
N VAL A 33 -21.89 -15.65 5.28
CA VAL A 33 -22.41 -15.49 6.65
C VAL A 33 -23.38 -14.31 6.73
N VAL A 34 -23.03 -13.15 6.17
CA VAL A 34 -23.88 -11.95 6.21
C VAL A 34 -25.18 -12.16 5.42
N ILE A 35 -25.11 -12.76 4.23
CA ILE A 35 -26.28 -13.08 3.40
C ILE A 35 -27.27 -13.97 4.15
N LEU A 36 -26.77 -15.09 4.71
CA LEU A 36 -27.62 -16.06 5.41
C LEU A 36 -28.23 -15.47 6.68
N MET A 37 -27.48 -14.70 7.45
CA MET A 37 -27.99 -14.09 8.70
C MET A 37 -29.07 -13.03 8.46
N ASN A 38 -29.03 -12.35 7.32
CA ASN A 38 -30.01 -11.31 6.97
C ASN A 38 -31.14 -11.85 6.06
N GLY A 39 -31.13 -13.14 5.71
CA GLY A 39 -32.14 -13.74 4.84
C GLY A 39 -32.17 -13.17 3.42
N LEU A 40 -31.02 -12.66 2.94
CA LEU A 40 -30.92 -12.13 1.59
C LEU A 40 -30.94 -13.25 0.54
N PRO A 41 -31.47 -13.00 -0.68
CA PRO A 41 -31.46 -14.00 -1.75
C PRO A 41 -30.02 -14.31 -2.17
N PHE A 42 -29.52 -15.50 -1.80
CA PHE A 42 -28.11 -15.87 -1.91
C PHE A 42 -27.58 -15.72 -3.33
N GLY A 43 -28.26 -16.31 -4.33
CA GLY A 43 -27.80 -16.28 -5.72
C GLY A 43 -27.70 -14.86 -6.28
N GLU A 44 -28.76 -14.08 -6.12
CA GLU A 44 -28.83 -12.71 -6.62
C GLU A 44 -27.84 -11.79 -5.92
N THR A 45 -27.71 -11.89 -4.59
CA THR A 45 -26.76 -11.06 -3.83
C THR A 45 -25.31 -11.41 -4.16
N MET A 46 -25.00 -12.70 -4.34
CA MET A 46 -23.63 -13.11 -4.72
C MET A 46 -23.30 -12.72 -6.15
N THR A 47 -24.17 -13.00 -7.12
CA THR A 47 -23.88 -12.71 -8.54
C THR A 47 -23.95 -11.22 -8.87
N GLY A 48 -24.79 -10.45 -8.17
CA GLY A 48 -24.89 -9.00 -8.28
C GLY A 48 -23.92 -8.32 -7.30
N THR A 49 -24.40 -7.94 -6.12
CA THR A 49 -23.71 -7.03 -5.18
C THR A 49 -22.26 -7.46 -4.86
N TYR A 50 -22.05 -8.76 -4.57
CA TYR A 50 -20.71 -9.24 -4.24
C TYR A 50 -19.76 -9.16 -5.44
N PHE A 51 -20.15 -9.78 -6.57
CA PHE A 51 -19.28 -9.78 -7.75
C PHE A 51 -19.16 -8.42 -8.44
N ASP A 52 -20.16 -7.55 -8.33
CA ASP A 52 -20.05 -6.16 -8.80
C ASP A 52 -18.98 -5.39 -8.01
N GLY A 53 -18.98 -5.52 -6.69
CA GLY A 53 -17.91 -4.95 -5.86
C GLY A 53 -16.54 -5.55 -6.16
N PHE A 54 -16.48 -6.87 -6.28
CA PHE A 54 -15.27 -7.60 -6.67
C PHE A 54 -14.70 -7.10 -8.00
N CYS A 55 -15.52 -7.10 -9.05
CA CYS A 55 -15.08 -6.73 -10.41
C CYS A 55 -14.71 -5.25 -10.50
N THR A 56 -15.44 -4.37 -9.82
CA THR A 56 -15.14 -2.95 -9.78
C THR A 56 -13.77 -2.70 -9.17
N MET A 57 -13.46 -3.35 -8.06
CA MET A 57 -12.15 -3.21 -7.42
C MET A 57 -11.05 -3.88 -8.23
N PHE A 58 -11.27 -5.07 -8.76
CA PHE A 58 -10.32 -5.76 -9.64
C PHE A 58 -9.97 -4.91 -10.87
N LYS A 59 -10.97 -4.34 -11.55
CA LYS A 59 -10.78 -3.43 -12.68
C LYS A 59 -9.96 -2.20 -12.32
N SER A 60 -10.16 -1.66 -11.13
CA SER A 60 -9.43 -0.48 -10.65
C SER A 60 -7.95 -0.79 -10.32
N LEU A 61 -7.67 -1.95 -9.74
CA LEU A 61 -6.34 -2.28 -9.22
C LEU A 61 -5.47 -3.05 -10.22
N PHE A 62 -6.05 -3.93 -11.04
CA PHE A 62 -5.26 -4.82 -11.90
C PHE A 62 -4.36 -4.06 -12.90
N PRO A 63 -4.82 -3.04 -13.64
CA PRO A 63 -3.97 -2.35 -14.61
C PRO A 63 -2.71 -1.72 -13.97
N PRO A 64 -2.81 -0.90 -12.91
CA PRO A 64 -1.63 -0.31 -12.30
C PRO A 64 -0.70 -1.34 -11.64
N ILE A 65 -1.24 -2.36 -10.99
CA ILE A 65 -0.42 -3.42 -10.36
C ILE A 65 0.27 -4.27 -11.42
N PHE A 66 -0.41 -4.61 -12.51
CA PHE A 66 0.18 -5.37 -13.60
C PHE A 66 1.31 -4.61 -14.30
N SER A 67 1.09 -3.34 -14.66
CA SER A 67 2.12 -2.51 -15.29
C SER A 67 3.33 -2.28 -14.37
N GLY A 68 3.09 -2.04 -13.07
CA GLY A 68 4.14 -1.95 -12.06
C GLY A 68 4.93 -3.25 -11.91
N SER A 69 4.23 -4.39 -11.95
CA SER A 69 4.88 -5.71 -11.90
C SER A 69 5.74 -5.98 -13.14
N LEU A 70 5.30 -5.58 -14.34
CA LEU A 70 6.11 -5.66 -15.55
C LEU A 70 7.42 -4.88 -15.42
N LEU A 71 7.34 -3.64 -14.91
CA LEU A 71 8.52 -2.82 -14.66
C LEU A 71 9.46 -3.47 -13.64
N ALA A 72 8.93 -3.96 -12.53
CA ALA A 72 9.70 -4.64 -11.49
C ALA A 72 10.40 -5.91 -12.03
N GLN A 73 9.74 -6.70 -12.88
CA GLN A 73 10.33 -7.89 -13.51
C GLN A 73 11.54 -7.53 -14.39
N ILE A 74 11.44 -6.47 -15.21
CA ILE A 74 12.58 -6.02 -16.05
C ILE A 74 13.74 -5.56 -15.18
N TYR A 75 13.46 -4.80 -14.13
CA TYR A 75 14.49 -4.32 -13.19
C TYR A 75 15.24 -5.47 -12.52
N ASN A 76 14.50 -6.49 -12.05
CA ASN A 76 15.11 -7.66 -11.41
C ASN A 76 15.95 -8.46 -12.41
N ARG A 77 15.40 -8.80 -13.58
CA ARG A 77 16.05 -9.68 -14.56
C ARG A 77 17.24 -9.04 -15.25
N SER A 78 17.24 -7.71 -15.40
CA SER A 78 18.38 -6.97 -15.98
C SER A 78 19.50 -6.66 -14.99
N GLY A 79 19.32 -6.92 -13.69
CA GLY A 79 20.22 -6.52 -12.63
C GLY A 79 20.24 -5.01 -12.35
N ALA A 80 19.30 -4.24 -12.92
CA ALA A 80 19.15 -2.81 -12.64
C ALA A 80 18.91 -2.54 -11.15
N VAL A 81 18.15 -3.43 -10.49
CA VAL A 81 17.95 -3.40 -9.03
C VAL A 81 19.26 -3.42 -8.26
N ASN A 82 20.17 -4.35 -8.63
CA ASN A 82 21.46 -4.49 -7.98
C ASN A 82 22.31 -3.23 -8.19
N ALA A 83 22.26 -2.64 -9.39
CA ALA A 83 23.01 -1.41 -9.68
C ALA A 83 22.52 -0.23 -8.82
N VAL A 84 21.23 -0.04 -8.69
CA VAL A 84 20.64 1.04 -7.87
C VAL A 84 20.86 0.75 -6.38
N GLY A 85 20.53 -0.47 -5.92
CA GLY A 85 20.66 -0.86 -4.52
C GLY A 85 22.10 -0.77 -4.02
N ASP A 86 23.07 -1.25 -4.81
CA ASP A 86 24.49 -1.17 -4.45
C ASP A 86 25.02 0.27 -4.47
N ALA A 87 24.56 1.12 -5.40
CA ALA A 87 24.93 2.54 -5.41
C ALA A 87 24.44 3.26 -4.15
N ILE A 88 23.19 3.02 -3.75
CA ILE A 88 22.61 3.56 -2.52
C ILE A 88 23.37 2.99 -1.30
N ALA A 89 23.59 1.68 -1.25
CA ALA A 89 24.29 1.03 -0.15
C ALA A 89 25.72 1.58 0.02
N ASN A 90 26.46 1.73 -1.07
CA ASN A 90 27.82 2.27 -1.03
C ASN A 90 27.88 3.74 -0.59
N ALA A 91 26.84 4.53 -0.92
CA ALA A 91 26.73 5.91 -0.47
C ALA A 91 26.41 6.01 1.04
N LEU A 92 25.58 5.09 1.57
CA LEU A 92 25.06 5.14 2.93
C LEU A 92 25.87 4.30 3.93
N PHE A 93 26.37 3.13 3.53
CA PHE A 93 27.01 2.18 4.43
C PHE A 93 28.52 2.31 4.35
N LYS A 94 29.09 3.09 5.25
CA LYS A 94 30.54 3.11 5.45
C LYS A 94 30.95 1.81 6.15
N ASP A 95 32.12 1.25 5.80
CA ASP A 95 32.62 -0.02 6.34
C ASP A 95 32.71 -0.03 7.88
N SER A 96 33.00 1.12 8.48
CA SER A 96 33.08 1.31 9.93
C SER A 96 31.74 1.56 10.62
N ALA A 97 30.60 1.56 9.90
CA ALA A 97 29.31 1.88 10.50
C ALA A 97 28.78 0.73 11.38
N SER A 98 28.30 1.06 12.58
CA SER A 98 27.63 0.09 13.45
C SER A 98 26.39 -0.51 12.76
N ALA A 99 26.01 -1.73 13.13
CA ALA A 99 24.82 -2.40 12.59
C ALA A 99 23.56 -1.52 12.72
N THR A 100 23.40 -0.87 13.89
CA THR A 100 22.28 0.05 14.14
C THR A 100 22.25 1.19 13.14
N ARG A 101 23.39 1.79 12.82
CA ARG A 101 23.49 2.88 11.85
C ARG A 101 23.09 2.40 10.46
N LYS A 102 23.52 1.18 10.06
CA LYS A 102 23.12 0.57 8.79
C LYS A 102 21.60 0.36 8.71
N TYR A 103 20.97 -0.12 9.80
CA TYR A 103 19.52 -0.30 9.87
C TYR A 103 18.78 1.02 9.71
N VAL A 104 19.12 2.02 10.52
CA VAL A 104 18.48 3.35 10.45
C VAL A 104 18.67 4.00 9.07
N SER A 105 19.89 3.95 8.52
CA SER A 105 20.16 4.51 7.18
C SER A 105 19.37 3.77 6.09
N CYS A 106 19.22 2.45 6.16
CA CYS A 106 18.43 1.67 5.23
C CYS A 106 16.94 2.05 5.31
N ILE A 107 16.38 2.12 6.52
CA ILE A 107 14.98 2.48 6.74
C ILE A 107 14.71 3.89 6.19
N LEU A 108 15.52 4.89 6.58
CA LEU A 108 15.33 6.26 6.15
C LEU A 108 15.49 6.42 4.63
N ALA A 109 16.51 5.80 4.03
CA ALA A 109 16.71 5.89 2.59
C ALA A 109 15.52 5.33 1.81
N MET A 110 15.00 4.17 2.21
CA MET A 110 13.86 3.55 1.55
C MET A 110 12.56 4.30 1.82
N ALA A 111 12.34 4.75 3.07
CA ALA A 111 11.16 5.55 3.41
C ALA A 111 11.14 6.89 2.64
N ILE A 112 12.27 7.60 2.58
CA ILE A 112 12.35 8.86 1.83
C ILE A 112 12.19 8.63 0.33
N ALA A 113 12.85 7.62 -0.24
CA ALA A 113 12.76 7.35 -1.68
C ALA A 113 11.33 6.94 -2.09
N SER A 114 10.71 6.01 -1.38
CA SER A 114 9.32 5.61 -1.65
C SER A 114 8.34 6.74 -1.35
N GLY A 115 8.60 7.51 -0.30
CA GLY A 115 7.79 8.65 0.11
C GLY A 115 7.79 9.77 -0.92
N ILE A 116 8.93 10.14 -1.48
CA ILE A 116 9.02 11.17 -2.54
C ILE A 116 8.17 10.75 -3.76
N LEU A 117 8.26 9.50 -4.18
CA LEU A 117 7.46 8.99 -5.29
C LEU A 117 5.96 9.09 -5.01
N ALA A 118 5.54 8.69 -3.82
CA ALA A 118 4.14 8.78 -3.39
C ALA A 118 3.67 10.24 -3.24
N PHE A 119 4.49 11.12 -2.67
CA PHE A 119 4.22 12.56 -2.55
C PHE A 119 3.97 13.22 -3.91
N CYS A 120 4.75 12.83 -4.90
CA CYS A 120 4.58 13.26 -6.27
C CYS A 120 3.30 12.73 -6.96
N GLY A 121 2.44 12.00 -6.24
CA GLY A 121 1.17 11.47 -6.75
C GLY A 121 1.27 10.11 -7.42
N LEU A 122 2.42 9.44 -7.33
CA LEU A 122 2.51 8.06 -7.77
C LEU A 122 1.66 7.20 -6.83
N ASN A 123 0.76 6.41 -7.42
CA ASN A 123 -0.09 5.53 -6.62
C ASN A 123 0.73 4.68 -5.64
N ALA A 124 0.27 4.59 -4.40
CA ALA A 124 0.98 3.89 -3.31
C ALA A 124 1.38 2.46 -3.70
N LEU A 125 0.48 1.70 -4.33
CA LEU A 125 0.72 0.31 -4.72
C LEU A 125 1.80 0.20 -5.81
N VAL A 126 1.76 1.08 -6.81
CA VAL A 126 2.78 1.11 -7.88
C VAL A 126 4.14 1.47 -7.29
N THR A 127 4.18 2.43 -6.37
CA THR A 127 5.41 2.81 -5.67
C THR A 127 6.00 1.64 -4.90
N LEU A 128 5.18 0.92 -4.13
CA LEU A 128 5.63 -0.25 -3.37
C LEU A 128 6.19 -1.35 -4.27
N ILE A 129 5.51 -1.67 -5.37
CA ILE A 129 5.97 -2.67 -6.33
C ILE A 129 7.30 -2.25 -6.98
N ALA A 130 7.39 -1.00 -7.43
CA ALA A 130 8.60 -0.50 -8.10
C ALA A 130 9.82 -0.45 -7.15
N MET A 131 9.59 -0.08 -5.88
CA MET A 131 10.65 0.04 -4.88
C MET A 131 10.99 -1.28 -4.18
N TYR A 132 10.10 -2.28 -4.22
CA TYR A 132 10.27 -3.55 -3.54
C TYR A 132 11.60 -4.25 -3.84
N PRO A 133 11.99 -4.47 -5.12
CA PRO A 133 13.24 -5.14 -5.42
C PRO A 133 14.47 -4.33 -4.97
N ILE A 134 14.41 -3.00 -5.05
CA ILE A 134 15.50 -2.12 -4.58
C ILE A 134 15.63 -2.23 -3.06
N ALA A 135 14.49 -2.26 -2.35
CA ALA A 135 14.45 -2.42 -0.91
C ALA A 135 15.06 -3.77 -0.46
N LEU A 136 14.72 -4.87 -1.14
CA LEU A 136 15.30 -6.19 -0.85
C LEU A 136 16.82 -6.15 -0.97
N ARG A 137 17.35 -5.57 -2.05
CA ARG A 137 18.80 -5.48 -2.26
C ARG A 137 19.48 -4.65 -1.18
N LEU A 138 18.88 -3.53 -0.79
CA LEU A 138 19.46 -2.67 0.26
C LEU A 138 19.40 -3.35 1.63
N MET A 139 18.30 -4.06 1.93
CA MET A 139 18.12 -4.82 3.17
C MET A 139 19.09 -6.01 3.25
N GLU A 140 19.36 -6.71 2.15
CA GLU A 140 20.40 -7.73 2.06
C GLU A 140 21.76 -7.17 2.49
N ARG A 141 22.16 -6.02 1.93
CA ARG A 141 23.41 -5.34 2.25
C ARG A 141 23.46 -4.84 3.71
N ALA A 142 22.33 -4.48 4.27
CA ALA A 142 22.19 -4.04 5.66
C ALA A 142 22.06 -5.20 6.66
N GLY A 143 21.78 -6.43 6.20
CA GLY A 143 21.51 -7.58 7.07
C GLY A 143 20.14 -7.53 7.77
N ILE A 144 19.14 -6.88 7.16
CA ILE A 144 17.78 -6.72 7.71
C ILE A 144 16.90 -7.88 7.23
N PRO A 145 16.24 -8.64 8.11
CA PRO A 145 15.35 -9.73 7.71
C PRO A 145 14.22 -9.25 6.78
N LYS A 146 13.91 -10.03 5.73
CA LYS A 146 12.94 -9.72 4.68
C LYS A 146 11.57 -9.26 5.22
N ARG A 147 11.10 -9.80 6.33
CA ARG A 147 9.79 -9.50 6.90
C ARG A 147 9.53 -8.00 7.16
N PHE A 148 10.56 -7.18 7.23
CA PHE A 148 10.46 -5.74 7.47
C PHE A 148 10.28 -4.92 6.17
N VAL A 149 10.39 -5.54 5.00
CA VAL A 149 10.43 -4.81 3.71
C VAL A 149 9.20 -3.95 3.49
N MET A 150 8.00 -4.52 3.70
CA MET A 150 6.77 -3.76 3.47
C MET A 150 6.53 -2.72 4.56
N GLY A 151 6.90 -2.99 5.81
CA GLY A 151 6.84 -1.96 6.86
C GLY A 151 7.74 -0.77 6.56
N ILE A 152 8.97 -1.00 6.08
CA ILE A 152 9.92 0.07 5.73
C ILE A 152 9.40 0.90 4.54
N LEU A 153 8.92 0.25 3.48
CA LEU A 153 8.39 0.94 2.31
C LEU A 153 7.08 1.67 2.62
N SER A 154 6.18 1.04 3.36
CA SER A 154 4.90 1.62 3.77
C SER A 154 5.08 2.86 4.65
N CYS A 155 6.07 2.87 5.53
CA CYS A 155 6.40 4.06 6.33
C CYS A 155 6.59 5.30 5.43
N GLY A 156 7.41 5.20 4.38
CA GLY A 156 7.60 6.32 3.47
C GLY A 156 6.35 6.64 2.66
N VAL A 157 5.75 5.63 2.04
CA VAL A 157 4.60 5.82 1.16
C VAL A 157 3.44 6.48 1.91
N TYR A 158 3.02 5.94 3.05
CA TYR A 158 1.83 6.46 3.75
C TYR A 158 2.11 7.80 4.44
N THR A 159 3.28 7.98 5.04
CA THR A 159 3.65 9.28 5.62
C THR A 159 3.59 10.39 4.58
N PHE A 160 4.21 10.19 3.43
CA PHE A 160 4.28 11.24 2.41
C PHE A 160 3.01 11.35 1.55
N ALA A 161 2.27 10.27 1.35
CA ALA A 161 1.02 10.30 0.61
C ALA A 161 -0.12 10.94 1.41
N MET A 162 -0.29 10.53 2.67
CA MET A 162 -1.47 10.89 3.47
C MET A 162 -1.20 12.03 4.46
N SER A 163 -0.04 12.00 5.15
CA SER A 163 0.26 12.96 6.21
C SER A 163 0.90 14.24 5.68
N ALA A 164 1.71 14.16 4.61
CA ALA A 164 2.44 15.31 4.10
C ALA A 164 1.52 16.35 3.43
N PRO A 165 1.60 17.61 3.85
CA PRO A 165 0.87 18.69 3.20
C PRO A 165 1.45 18.93 1.80
N GLY A 166 0.58 19.12 0.81
CA GLY A 166 0.97 19.31 -0.59
C GLY A 166 1.06 18.03 -1.41
N SER A 167 0.78 16.87 -0.81
CA SER A 167 0.77 15.61 -1.54
C SER A 167 -0.23 15.60 -2.69
N ALA A 168 0.18 15.09 -3.84
CA ALA A 168 -0.68 14.90 -5.02
C ALA A 168 -1.41 13.55 -4.98
N GLU A 169 -1.39 12.85 -3.85
CA GLU A 169 -2.07 11.56 -3.67
C GLU A 169 -3.59 11.73 -3.55
N LEU A 170 -4.33 10.70 -3.97
CA LEU A 170 -5.78 10.74 -4.13
C LEU A 170 -6.54 11.10 -2.85
N VAL A 171 -6.09 10.63 -1.68
CA VAL A 171 -6.71 10.93 -0.38
C VAL A 171 -6.69 12.44 -0.09
N ASN A 172 -5.54 13.08 -0.30
CA ASN A 172 -5.39 14.53 -0.14
C ASN A 172 -6.23 15.31 -1.16
N ILE A 173 -6.23 14.85 -2.44
CA ILE A 173 -7.05 15.47 -3.50
C ILE A 173 -8.54 15.39 -3.16
N LEU A 174 -9.03 14.26 -2.69
CA LEU A 174 -10.42 14.08 -2.31
C LEU A 174 -10.82 14.98 -1.13
N ALA A 175 -9.94 15.10 -0.13
CA ALA A 175 -10.16 16.03 0.98
C ALA A 175 -10.20 17.50 0.52
N MET A 176 -9.29 17.89 -0.40
CA MET A 176 -9.33 19.22 -1.06
C MET A 176 -10.68 19.48 -1.73
N GLN A 177 -11.15 18.54 -2.53
CA GLN A 177 -12.42 18.67 -3.26
C GLN A 177 -13.61 18.73 -2.32
N SER A 178 -13.65 17.89 -1.28
CA SER A 178 -14.76 17.84 -0.33
C SER A 178 -14.86 19.08 0.55
N LEU A 179 -13.73 19.72 0.86
CA LEU A 179 -13.67 20.86 1.78
C LEU A 179 -13.33 22.20 1.12
N ASN A 180 -13.08 22.19 -0.18
CA ASN A 180 -12.60 23.34 -0.94
C ASN A 180 -11.37 24.01 -0.28
N THR A 181 -10.39 23.20 0.11
CA THR A 181 -9.16 23.60 0.78
C THR A 181 -7.94 23.44 -0.13
N PRO A 182 -6.85 24.20 0.08
CA PRO A 182 -5.62 23.99 -0.69
C PRO A 182 -4.92 22.69 -0.28
N SER A 183 -4.07 22.13 -1.15
CA SER A 183 -3.33 20.88 -0.91
C SER A 183 -2.46 20.92 0.36
N TYR A 184 -1.98 22.09 0.72
CA TYR A 184 -1.15 22.32 1.91
C TYR A 184 -1.96 22.66 3.17
N ALA A 185 -3.27 22.45 3.16
CA ALA A 185 -4.11 22.70 4.34
C ALA A 185 -3.57 21.95 5.57
N GLY A 186 -3.51 22.63 6.72
CA GLY A 186 -2.97 22.07 7.96
C GLY A 186 -1.46 21.82 7.93
N ILE A 187 -0.68 22.66 7.23
CA ILE A 187 0.76 22.47 6.98
C ILE A 187 1.58 22.18 8.24
N CYS A 188 1.39 22.93 9.32
CA CYS A 188 2.17 22.72 10.56
C CYS A 188 1.88 21.34 11.19
N GLY A 189 0.60 20.96 11.26
CA GLY A 189 0.19 19.65 11.77
C GLY A 189 0.70 18.51 10.88
N GLY A 190 0.63 18.67 9.56
CA GLY A 190 1.11 17.68 8.60
C GLY A 190 2.62 17.47 8.67
N ILE A 191 3.41 18.53 8.74
CA ILE A 191 4.89 18.41 8.88
C ILE A 191 5.25 17.73 10.20
N LEU A 192 4.59 18.13 11.30
CA LEU A 192 4.84 17.53 12.61
C LEU A 192 4.49 16.03 12.60
N ALA A 193 3.36 15.65 11.99
CA ALA A 193 2.97 14.27 11.83
C ALA A 193 4.02 13.49 11.03
N CYS A 194 4.45 13.97 9.87
CA CYS A 194 5.48 13.30 9.05
C CYS A 194 6.78 13.06 9.83
N ILE A 195 7.26 14.06 10.56
CA ILE A 195 8.47 13.92 11.38
C ILE A 195 8.26 12.88 12.47
N THR A 196 7.11 12.92 13.15
CA THR A 196 6.79 11.98 14.23
C THR A 196 6.65 10.55 13.70
N GLU A 197 5.89 10.34 12.62
CA GLU A 197 5.70 9.04 11.98
C GLU A 197 7.03 8.41 11.55
N ILE A 198 7.90 9.16 10.84
CA ILE A 198 9.21 8.67 10.42
C ILE A 198 10.09 8.35 11.63
N ALA A 199 10.13 9.22 12.64
CA ALA A 199 10.96 9.03 13.83
C ALA A 199 10.51 7.81 14.64
N VAL A 200 9.21 7.70 14.93
CA VAL A 200 8.64 6.60 15.70
C VAL A 200 8.80 5.28 14.95
N THR A 201 8.41 5.24 13.68
CA THR A 201 8.51 4.02 12.86
C THR A 201 9.95 3.56 12.70
N THR A 202 10.88 4.48 12.41
CA THR A 202 12.31 4.14 12.30
C THR A 202 12.85 3.57 13.60
N THR A 203 12.46 4.17 14.74
CA THR A 203 12.91 3.72 16.06
C THR A 203 12.35 2.34 16.40
N LEU A 204 11.04 2.15 16.29
CA LEU A 204 10.38 0.87 16.62
C LEU A 204 10.83 -0.25 15.68
N THR A 205 10.89 0.02 14.38
CA THR A 205 11.39 -0.95 13.40
C THR A 205 12.84 -1.34 13.66
N THR A 206 13.70 -0.37 14.01
CA THR A 206 15.10 -0.66 14.39
C THR A 206 15.18 -1.54 15.63
N ILE A 207 14.35 -1.31 16.64
CA ILE A 207 14.28 -2.15 17.85
C ILE A 207 13.84 -3.57 17.48
N MET A 208 12.82 -3.72 16.63
CA MET A 208 12.36 -5.04 16.18
C MET A 208 13.43 -5.78 15.38
N ILE A 209 14.11 -5.10 14.46
CA ILE A 209 15.23 -5.68 13.69
C ILE A 209 16.31 -6.19 14.62
N LYS A 210 16.73 -5.40 15.60
CA LYS A 210 17.73 -5.81 16.59
C LYS A 210 17.30 -7.06 17.36
N LYS A 211 16.04 -7.12 17.80
CA LYS A 211 15.49 -8.30 18.50
C LYS A 211 15.49 -9.54 17.62
N ASP A 212 15.18 -9.40 16.34
CA ASP A 212 15.17 -10.53 15.40
C ASP A 212 16.58 -11.01 15.07
N VAL A 213 17.50 -10.09 14.80
CA VAL A 213 18.91 -10.43 14.54
C VAL A 213 19.55 -11.06 15.76
N ALA A 214 19.25 -10.61 16.98
CA ALA A 214 19.71 -11.24 18.23
C ALA A 214 19.16 -12.68 18.40
N LYS A 215 18.03 -13.01 17.76
CA LYS A 215 17.48 -14.38 17.70
C LYS A 215 18.05 -15.21 16.53
N GLY A 216 19.07 -14.70 15.83
CA GLY A 216 19.71 -15.39 14.70
C GLY A 216 18.98 -15.26 13.37
N LYS A 217 17.93 -14.42 13.27
CA LYS A 217 17.27 -14.18 11.97
C LYS A 217 18.13 -13.30 11.09
N THR A 218 18.39 -13.76 9.88
CA THR A 218 19.15 -13.04 8.86
C THR A 218 18.25 -12.72 7.66
N PHE A 219 18.78 -11.91 6.73
CA PHE A 219 18.13 -11.71 5.46
C PHE A 219 18.11 -13.00 4.64
N ALA A 220 16.99 -13.30 4.05
CA ALA A 220 16.83 -14.36 3.06
C ALA A 220 15.79 -13.94 2.04
N TYR A 221 16.06 -14.22 0.76
CA TYR A 221 15.05 -14.06 -0.30
C TYR A 221 13.94 -15.10 -0.15
N GLY A 222 12.72 -14.74 -0.49
CA GLY A 222 11.60 -15.66 -0.56
C GLY A 222 11.57 -16.45 -1.88
N PRO A 223 10.74 -17.51 -1.96
CA PRO A 223 10.69 -18.38 -3.15
C PRO A 223 10.24 -17.66 -4.44
N LYS A 224 9.49 -16.58 -4.31
CA LYS A 224 9.00 -15.79 -5.45
C LYS A 224 9.88 -14.58 -5.79
N ASP A 225 10.89 -14.29 -4.98
CA ASP A 225 11.79 -13.17 -5.24
C ASP A 225 12.73 -13.54 -6.40
N ILE A 226 12.81 -12.67 -7.38
CA ILE A 226 13.77 -12.82 -8.47
C ILE A 226 15.06 -12.17 -8.05
N VAL A 227 16.10 -12.98 -7.91
CA VAL A 227 17.43 -12.52 -7.55
C VAL A 227 18.26 -12.46 -8.81
N ALA A 228 18.65 -11.25 -9.24
CA ALA A 228 19.64 -11.12 -10.29
C ALA A 228 20.99 -11.59 -9.77
N SER A 229 21.69 -12.44 -10.54
CA SER A 229 23.03 -12.89 -10.18
C SER A 229 23.99 -11.70 -10.04
N ASN A 230 24.84 -11.73 -9.03
CA ASN A 230 25.86 -10.69 -8.84
C ASN A 230 26.90 -10.63 -9.99
N ASP A 231 27.08 -11.76 -10.68
CA ASP A 231 28.05 -11.89 -11.80
C ASP A 231 27.45 -11.51 -13.16
N GLN A 232 26.16 -11.15 -13.20
CA GLN A 232 25.49 -10.78 -14.43
C GLN A 232 25.87 -9.35 -14.84
N PRO A 233 26.16 -9.10 -16.15
CA PRO A 233 26.31 -7.74 -16.65
C PRO A 233 25.06 -6.91 -16.29
N ARG A 234 25.27 -5.74 -15.70
CA ARG A 234 24.20 -4.87 -15.23
C ARG A 234 24.36 -3.43 -15.73
N PRO A 235 23.29 -2.65 -15.87
CA PRO A 235 23.37 -1.25 -16.24
C PRO A 235 24.06 -0.42 -15.15
N LYS A 236 24.57 0.76 -15.52
CA LYS A 236 25.03 1.74 -14.53
C LYS A 236 23.85 2.26 -13.72
N ALA A 237 24.05 2.54 -12.43
CA ALA A 237 22.97 3.00 -11.53
C ALA A 237 22.21 4.22 -12.07
N LEU A 238 22.91 5.22 -12.63
CA LEU A 238 22.26 6.40 -13.23
C LEU A 238 21.35 6.02 -14.40
N VAL A 239 21.77 5.08 -15.25
CA VAL A 239 20.94 4.59 -16.37
C VAL A 239 19.73 3.81 -15.83
N ALA A 240 19.91 3.07 -14.75
CA ALA A 240 18.84 2.33 -14.11
C ALA A 240 17.78 3.23 -13.46
N LEU A 241 18.11 4.45 -13.09
CA LEU A 241 17.15 5.42 -12.55
C LEU A 241 16.30 6.10 -13.64
N LEU A 242 16.73 6.12 -14.90
CA LEU A 242 16.03 6.86 -15.96
C LEU A 242 14.59 6.44 -16.18
N PRO A 243 14.21 5.13 -16.24
CA PRO A 243 12.80 4.76 -16.40
C PRO A 243 11.92 5.17 -15.20
N LEU A 244 12.46 5.14 -13.97
CA LEU A 244 11.72 5.62 -12.79
C LEU A 244 11.51 7.13 -12.84
N LEU A 245 12.52 7.89 -13.25
CA LEU A 245 12.39 9.33 -13.47
C LEU A 245 11.38 9.62 -14.59
N ALA A 246 11.43 8.87 -15.69
CA ALA A 246 10.45 9.01 -16.78
C ALA A 246 9.04 8.76 -16.29
N LEU A 247 8.81 7.72 -15.47
CA LEU A 247 7.52 7.43 -14.86
C LEU A 247 6.99 8.63 -14.08
N VAL A 248 7.82 9.19 -13.19
CA VAL A 248 7.46 10.36 -12.37
C VAL A 248 7.13 11.58 -13.24
N LEU A 249 7.95 11.85 -14.26
CA LEU A 249 7.73 12.99 -15.16
C LEU A 249 6.44 12.82 -15.98
N LEU A 250 6.21 11.64 -16.56
CA LEU A 250 5.01 11.36 -17.37
C LEU A 250 3.75 11.53 -16.54
N PHE A 251 3.73 10.99 -15.33
CA PHE A 251 2.56 11.07 -14.46
C PHE A 251 2.33 12.49 -13.92
N ASN A 252 3.36 13.14 -13.35
CA ASN A 252 3.17 14.42 -12.65
C ASN A 252 3.25 15.65 -13.53
N ILE A 253 4.10 15.67 -14.57
CA ILE A 253 4.27 16.85 -15.42
C ILE A 253 3.37 16.76 -16.65
N PHE A 254 3.32 15.59 -17.28
CA PHE A 254 2.51 15.40 -18.49
C PHE A 254 1.07 14.97 -18.20
N SER A 255 0.74 14.72 -16.91
CA SER A 255 -0.60 14.30 -16.46
C SER A 255 -1.15 13.07 -17.19
N ILE A 256 -0.27 12.17 -17.61
CA ILE A 256 -0.62 10.89 -18.22
C ILE A 256 -1.05 9.94 -17.10
N ASP A 257 -2.11 9.16 -17.28
CA ASP A 257 -2.57 8.20 -16.28
C ASP A 257 -1.48 7.22 -15.85
N ILE A 258 -1.62 6.67 -14.64
CA ILE A 258 -0.58 5.85 -14.00
C ILE A 258 -0.28 4.56 -14.78
N PHE A 259 -1.30 3.93 -15.40
CA PHE A 259 -1.11 2.72 -16.18
C PHE A 259 -0.27 3.03 -17.43
N SER A 260 -0.66 4.03 -18.21
CA SER A 260 0.06 4.45 -19.42
C SER A 260 1.46 4.94 -19.11
N SER A 261 1.64 5.74 -18.05
CA SER A 261 2.96 6.22 -17.61
C SER A 261 3.89 5.06 -17.23
N THR A 262 3.36 4.05 -16.52
CA THR A 262 4.15 2.88 -16.12
C THR A 262 4.46 1.98 -17.32
N MET A 263 3.54 1.82 -18.27
CA MET A 263 3.77 1.06 -19.50
C MET A 263 4.84 1.72 -20.39
N ILE A 264 4.84 3.05 -20.51
CA ILE A 264 5.87 3.79 -21.23
C ILE A 264 7.23 3.62 -20.53
N ALA A 265 7.29 3.75 -19.21
CA ALA A 265 8.50 3.53 -18.43
C ALA A 265 9.01 2.09 -18.56
N TRP A 266 8.10 1.10 -18.61
CA TRP A 266 8.44 -0.29 -18.86
C TRP A 266 9.04 -0.50 -20.25
N LEU A 267 8.41 0.03 -21.30
CA LEU A 267 8.96 -0.02 -22.68
C LEU A 267 10.33 0.65 -22.75
N PHE A 268 10.48 1.80 -22.12
CA PHE A 268 11.75 2.52 -22.04
C PHE A 268 12.81 1.68 -21.31
N SER A 269 12.45 0.99 -20.24
CA SER A 269 13.34 0.09 -19.52
C SER A 269 13.78 -1.11 -20.39
N ILE A 270 12.90 -1.66 -21.24
CA ILE A 270 13.26 -2.72 -22.19
C ILE A 270 14.35 -2.22 -23.14
N VAL A 271 14.16 -1.03 -23.73
CA VAL A 271 15.17 -0.46 -24.66
C VAL A 271 16.52 -0.28 -23.98
N LEU A 272 16.54 0.29 -22.78
CA LEU A 272 17.77 0.55 -22.04
C LEU A 272 18.47 -0.73 -21.55
N PHE A 273 17.67 -1.73 -21.13
CA PHE A 273 18.19 -2.90 -20.43
C PHE A 273 18.21 -4.17 -21.29
N TRP A 274 17.82 -4.09 -22.58
CA TRP A 274 17.72 -5.24 -23.46
C TRP A 274 18.99 -6.12 -23.48
N LYS A 275 20.16 -5.48 -23.52
CA LYS A 275 21.44 -6.20 -23.56
C LYS A 275 21.77 -6.93 -22.25
N TYR A 276 21.16 -6.52 -21.13
CA TYR A 276 21.40 -7.08 -19.80
C TYR A 276 20.38 -8.18 -19.44
N LEU A 277 19.29 -8.32 -20.21
CA LEU A 277 18.33 -9.39 -19.99
C LEU A 277 18.97 -10.75 -20.32
N PRO A 278 18.70 -11.78 -19.50
CA PRO A 278 19.16 -13.14 -19.77
C PRO A 278 18.57 -13.65 -21.09
N LYS A 279 19.17 -14.71 -21.62
CA LYS A 279 18.65 -15.42 -22.78
C LYS A 279 18.06 -16.74 -22.30
N LYS A 280 16.76 -16.95 -22.50
CA LYS A 280 16.10 -18.23 -22.31
C LYS A 280 16.03 -18.95 -23.65
N ASP A 281 16.53 -20.20 -23.73
CA ASP A 281 16.62 -20.97 -24.96
C ASP A 281 17.35 -20.19 -26.09
N GLY A 282 18.39 -19.46 -25.74
CA GLY A 282 19.17 -18.66 -26.68
C GLY A 282 18.53 -17.34 -27.12
N LYS A 283 17.28 -17.06 -26.76
CA LYS A 283 16.51 -15.88 -27.18
C LYS A 283 16.06 -15.02 -25.98
N ARG A 284 16.23 -13.69 -26.07
CA ARG A 284 15.68 -12.75 -25.08
C ARG A 284 14.16 -12.58 -25.18
N THR A 285 13.58 -12.86 -26.35
CA THR A 285 12.12 -12.85 -26.54
C THR A 285 11.41 -13.89 -25.68
N ASN A 286 12.02 -15.07 -25.46
CA ASN A 286 11.45 -16.10 -24.60
C ASN A 286 11.46 -15.65 -23.13
N GLU A 287 12.49 -14.90 -22.71
CA GLU A 287 12.55 -14.27 -21.40
C GLU A 287 11.43 -13.25 -21.21
N MET A 288 11.07 -12.49 -22.26
CA MET A 288 9.95 -11.55 -22.20
C MET A 288 8.60 -12.23 -21.97
N LEU A 289 8.38 -13.44 -22.52
CA LEU A 289 7.17 -14.22 -22.24
C LEU A 289 7.07 -14.57 -20.74
N ASP A 290 8.19 -14.95 -20.14
CA ASP A 290 8.25 -15.21 -18.70
C ASP A 290 8.01 -13.94 -17.87
N VAL A 291 8.50 -12.78 -18.33
CA VAL A 291 8.21 -11.49 -17.72
C VAL A 291 6.69 -11.22 -17.68
N PHE A 292 5.99 -11.41 -18.80
CA PHE A 292 4.53 -11.24 -18.85
C PHE A 292 3.79 -12.21 -17.94
N THR A 293 4.16 -13.50 -17.97
CA THR A 293 3.52 -14.52 -17.14
C THR A 293 3.74 -14.23 -15.65
N ALA A 294 4.97 -13.90 -15.26
CA ALA A 294 5.30 -13.59 -13.88
C ALA A 294 4.58 -12.31 -13.40
N ALA A 295 4.53 -11.26 -14.22
CA ALA A 295 3.82 -10.03 -13.88
C ALA A 295 2.31 -10.25 -13.75
N GLY A 296 1.70 -11.03 -14.65
CA GLY A 296 0.29 -11.40 -14.56
C GLY A 296 -0.03 -12.15 -13.26
N THR A 297 0.76 -13.16 -12.93
CA THR A 297 0.61 -13.93 -11.68
C THR A 297 0.79 -13.05 -10.44
N MET A 298 1.76 -12.14 -10.46
CA MET A 298 2.05 -11.20 -9.38
C MET A 298 0.90 -10.22 -9.14
N ALA A 299 0.21 -9.80 -10.21
CA ALA A 299 -0.91 -8.87 -10.11
C ALA A 299 -2.23 -9.56 -9.76
N PHE A 300 -2.50 -10.73 -10.33
CA PHE A 300 -3.79 -11.41 -10.21
C PHE A 300 -4.13 -11.79 -8.76
N GLY A 301 -3.18 -12.37 -8.03
CA GLY A 301 -3.40 -12.83 -6.66
C GLY A 301 -3.86 -11.72 -5.70
N PRO A 302 -3.07 -10.66 -5.52
CA PRO A 302 -3.46 -9.53 -4.67
C PRO A 302 -4.76 -8.85 -5.10
N CYS A 303 -4.97 -8.63 -6.42
CA CYS A 303 -6.19 -8.00 -6.92
C CYS A 303 -7.44 -8.84 -6.63
N SER A 304 -7.36 -10.17 -6.82
CA SER A 304 -8.45 -11.08 -6.50
C SER A 304 -8.75 -11.13 -5.01
N ALA A 305 -7.70 -11.12 -4.18
CA ALA A 305 -7.83 -11.11 -2.73
C ALA A 305 -8.59 -9.87 -2.24
N VAL A 306 -8.18 -8.70 -2.72
CA VAL A 306 -8.84 -7.43 -2.37
C VAL A 306 -10.23 -7.35 -2.95
N GLY A 307 -10.42 -7.74 -4.21
CA GLY A 307 -11.75 -7.80 -4.84
C GLY A 307 -12.73 -8.58 -3.98
N SER A 308 -12.29 -9.73 -3.42
CA SER A 308 -13.13 -10.57 -2.57
C SER A 308 -13.54 -9.87 -1.26
N ILE A 309 -12.64 -9.19 -0.60
CA ILE A 309 -12.96 -8.43 0.63
C ILE A 309 -13.89 -7.25 0.29
N VAL A 310 -13.67 -6.56 -0.81
CA VAL A 310 -14.56 -5.47 -1.25
C VAL A 310 -15.93 -6.00 -1.66
N GLY A 311 -16.03 -7.16 -2.29
CA GLY A 311 -17.31 -7.83 -2.55
C GLY A 311 -18.10 -8.07 -1.26
N PHE A 312 -17.44 -8.58 -0.20
CA PHE A 312 -18.04 -8.70 1.12
C PHE A 312 -18.51 -7.35 1.68
N THR A 313 -17.66 -6.32 1.67
CA THR A 313 -18.04 -5.01 2.22
C THR A 313 -19.14 -4.34 1.39
N SER A 314 -19.23 -4.60 0.09
CA SER A 314 -20.34 -4.12 -0.74
C SER A 314 -21.69 -4.65 -0.28
N ILE A 315 -21.77 -5.91 0.16
CA ILE A 315 -23.00 -6.46 0.77
C ILE A 315 -23.29 -5.76 2.10
N VAL A 316 -22.30 -5.59 2.95
CA VAL A 316 -22.45 -4.89 4.23
C VAL A 316 -23.04 -3.49 4.03
N GLN A 317 -22.58 -2.76 3.01
CA GLN A 317 -23.07 -1.41 2.71
C GLN A 317 -24.54 -1.35 2.27
N THR A 318 -25.12 -2.45 1.79
CA THR A 318 -26.56 -2.48 1.44
C THR A 318 -27.48 -2.66 2.65
N LEU A 319 -26.95 -3.02 3.80
CA LEU A 319 -27.73 -3.24 5.01
C LEU A 319 -28.16 -1.91 5.64
N PRO A 320 -29.45 -1.76 6.05
CA PRO A 320 -29.94 -0.55 6.73
C PRO A 320 -29.14 -0.23 7.99
N GLU A 321 -28.66 -1.24 8.69
CA GLU A 321 -27.88 -1.08 9.92
C GLU A 321 -26.51 -0.44 9.67
N PHE A 322 -25.97 -0.57 8.45
CA PHE A 322 -24.75 0.14 8.08
C PHE A 322 -24.96 1.66 8.13
N GLN A 323 -26.04 2.16 7.54
CA GLN A 323 -26.40 3.57 7.58
C GLN A 323 -26.72 4.01 9.02
N ALA A 324 -27.46 3.21 9.77
CA ALA A 324 -27.77 3.50 11.16
C ALA A 324 -26.51 3.57 12.07
N MET A 325 -25.47 2.77 11.77
CA MET A 325 -24.16 2.89 12.45
C MET A 325 -23.49 4.21 12.15
N LEU A 326 -23.53 4.67 10.89
CA LEU A 326 -22.98 5.96 10.51
C LEU A 326 -23.71 7.10 11.22
N ASP A 327 -25.06 7.10 11.17
CA ASP A 327 -25.89 8.10 11.83
C ASP A 327 -25.67 8.11 13.35
N GLY A 328 -25.49 6.92 13.94
CA GLY A 328 -25.24 6.74 15.37
C GLY A 328 -23.97 7.48 15.85
N VAL A 329 -22.88 7.45 15.05
CA VAL A 329 -21.62 8.13 15.41
C VAL A 329 -21.84 9.65 15.55
N PHE A 330 -22.70 10.22 14.75
CA PHE A 330 -22.97 11.67 14.78
C PHE A 330 -23.84 12.11 15.97
N ASN A 331 -24.53 11.20 16.62
CA ASN A 331 -25.40 11.50 17.78
C ASN A 331 -24.69 11.42 19.13
N PHE A 332 -23.42 11.00 19.16
CA PHE A 332 -22.65 10.99 20.41
C PHE A 332 -22.30 12.40 20.86
N ASN A 333 -22.42 12.64 22.16
CA ASN A 333 -22.03 13.91 22.78
C ASN A 333 -20.53 13.92 23.12
N MET A 334 -19.71 14.07 22.06
CA MET A 334 -18.24 14.08 22.15
C MET A 334 -17.68 15.33 21.48
N PRO A 335 -16.42 15.72 21.80
CA PRO A 335 -15.72 16.77 21.06
C PRO A 335 -15.73 16.50 19.55
N ALA A 336 -16.02 17.53 18.77
CA ALA A 336 -16.17 17.42 17.30
C ALA A 336 -14.95 16.79 16.60
N ALA A 337 -13.73 17.01 17.13
CA ALA A 337 -12.52 16.38 16.61
C ALA A 337 -12.54 14.86 16.78
N LEU A 338 -13.08 14.33 17.88
CA LEU A 338 -13.22 12.89 18.10
C LEU A 338 -14.31 12.29 17.21
N ILE A 339 -15.44 13.00 17.03
CA ILE A 339 -16.48 12.59 16.08
C ILE A 339 -15.90 12.45 14.66
N LEU A 340 -15.12 13.44 14.21
CA LEU A 340 -14.44 13.42 12.92
C LEU A 340 -13.54 12.17 12.78
N ILE A 341 -12.67 11.92 13.74
CA ILE A 341 -11.75 10.79 13.73
C ILE A 341 -12.52 9.47 13.69
N ILE A 342 -13.50 9.30 14.59
CA ILE A 342 -14.28 8.06 14.70
C ILE A 342 -15.09 7.81 13.44
N ALA A 343 -15.73 8.84 12.86
CA ALA A 343 -16.50 8.70 11.63
C ALA A 343 -15.61 8.27 10.46
N VAL A 344 -14.47 8.93 10.28
CA VAL A 344 -13.52 8.57 9.21
C VAL A 344 -12.97 7.16 9.42
N CYS A 345 -12.53 6.83 10.64
CA CYS A 345 -12.04 5.49 10.97
C CYS A 345 -13.10 4.41 10.76
N LEU A 346 -14.34 4.65 11.20
CA LEU A 346 -15.42 3.67 11.06
C LEU A 346 -15.71 3.38 9.59
N ILE A 347 -15.84 4.42 8.76
CA ILE A 347 -16.11 4.24 7.34
C ILE A 347 -14.91 3.57 6.65
N ALA A 348 -13.68 3.96 6.97
CA ALA A 348 -12.49 3.29 6.46
C ALA A 348 -12.46 1.80 6.84
N ALA A 349 -12.79 1.46 8.09
CA ALA A 349 -12.85 0.09 8.56
C ALA A 349 -13.91 -0.73 7.81
N LEU A 350 -15.11 -0.19 7.68
CA LEU A 350 -16.25 -0.88 7.06
C LEU A 350 -16.08 -1.04 5.54
N THR A 351 -15.39 -0.09 4.90
CA THR A 351 -15.16 -0.10 3.44
C THR A 351 -13.80 -0.68 3.04
N SER A 352 -12.91 -0.91 4.01
CA SER A 352 -11.51 -1.29 3.78
C SER A 352 -10.78 -0.33 2.81
N SER A 353 -11.14 0.96 2.82
CA SER A 353 -10.68 1.93 1.82
C SER A 353 -10.61 3.35 2.39
N SER A 354 -9.41 3.92 2.46
CA SER A 354 -9.18 5.32 2.84
C SER A 354 -9.88 6.31 1.91
N THR A 355 -9.87 6.03 0.60
CA THR A 355 -10.52 6.91 -0.39
C THR A 355 -12.05 6.93 -0.24
N ALA A 356 -12.66 5.78 0.06
CA ALA A 356 -14.08 5.71 0.34
C ALA A 356 -14.42 6.47 1.64
N ALA A 357 -13.59 6.33 2.68
CA ALA A 357 -13.77 7.04 3.93
C ALA A 357 -13.78 8.55 3.75
N ILE A 358 -12.80 9.11 3.04
CA ILE A 358 -12.76 10.56 2.78
C ILE A 358 -13.97 11.02 1.99
N ARG A 359 -14.35 10.32 0.92
CA ARG A 359 -15.52 10.71 0.08
C ARG A 359 -16.83 10.71 0.83
N VAL A 360 -17.01 9.79 1.79
CA VAL A 360 -18.28 9.62 2.50
C VAL A 360 -18.27 10.39 3.83
N ALA A 361 -17.24 10.20 4.69
CA ALA A 361 -17.22 10.79 6.01
C ALA A 361 -17.05 12.30 5.98
N VAL A 362 -16.11 12.82 5.18
CA VAL A 362 -15.76 14.23 5.24
C VAL A 362 -16.94 15.16 4.93
N PRO A 363 -17.71 14.97 3.83
CA PRO A 363 -18.89 15.79 3.57
C PRO A 363 -19.94 15.71 4.69
N MET A 364 -20.13 14.53 5.29
CA MET A 364 -21.13 14.31 6.34
C MET A 364 -20.81 15.05 7.65
N VAL A 365 -19.51 15.14 8.00
CA VAL A 365 -19.08 15.72 9.28
C VAL A 365 -18.62 17.17 9.19
N ALA A 366 -18.29 17.66 8.00
CA ALA A 366 -17.64 18.96 7.81
C ALA A 366 -18.46 20.12 8.39
N GLU A 367 -19.76 20.19 8.08
CA GLU A 367 -20.64 21.25 8.56
C GLU A 367 -20.75 21.23 10.09
N ARG A 368 -20.94 20.06 10.71
CA ARG A 368 -21.02 19.92 12.16
C ARG A 368 -19.71 20.28 12.85
N CYS A 369 -18.57 19.86 12.27
CA CYS A 369 -17.26 20.16 12.80
C CYS A 369 -16.93 21.66 12.71
N THR A 370 -17.29 22.32 11.62
CA THR A 370 -17.12 23.78 11.46
C THR A 370 -18.04 24.57 12.39
N ALA A 371 -19.28 24.14 12.58
CA ALA A 371 -20.19 24.72 13.56
C ALA A 371 -19.66 24.61 15.00
N ALA A 372 -18.90 23.55 15.29
CA ALA A 372 -18.21 23.36 16.57
C ALA A 372 -16.88 24.13 16.69
N GLY A 373 -16.51 24.95 15.69
CA GLY A 373 -15.32 25.81 15.71
C GLY A 373 -14.06 25.19 15.13
N LEU A 374 -14.11 24.01 14.51
CA LEU A 374 -12.95 23.42 13.84
C LEU A 374 -12.72 24.08 12.48
N SER A 375 -11.45 24.43 12.19
CA SER A 375 -11.11 24.98 10.86
C SER A 375 -11.15 23.90 9.78
N LEU A 376 -11.50 24.29 8.55
CA LEU A 376 -11.48 23.39 7.40
C LEU A 376 -10.09 22.77 7.16
N ALA A 377 -9.02 23.52 7.44
CA ALA A 377 -7.65 23.02 7.34
C ALA A 377 -7.36 21.91 8.37
N PHE A 378 -7.91 22.02 9.58
CA PHE A 378 -7.82 20.97 10.60
C PHE A 378 -8.62 19.73 10.18
N ILE A 379 -9.87 19.92 9.74
CA ILE A 379 -10.74 18.82 9.28
C ILE A 379 -10.06 18.07 8.14
N HIS A 380 -9.53 18.79 7.14
CA HIS A 380 -8.80 18.20 6.02
C HIS A 380 -7.66 17.28 6.50
N ARG A 381 -6.75 17.85 7.31
CA ARG A 381 -5.54 17.13 7.68
C ARG A 381 -5.82 15.96 8.62
N VAL A 382 -6.68 16.15 9.60
CA VAL A 382 -7.07 15.08 10.53
C VAL A 382 -7.81 13.94 9.82
N SER A 383 -8.65 14.25 8.84
CA SER A 383 -9.31 13.20 8.03
C SER A 383 -8.30 12.34 7.25
N CYS A 384 -7.27 12.98 6.68
CA CYS A 384 -6.22 12.25 5.97
C CYS A 384 -5.41 11.34 6.92
N PHE A 385 -5.16 11.76 8.16
CA PHE A 385 -4.52 10.88 9.17
C PHE A 385 -5.44 9.75 9.61
N ALA A 386 -6.68 10.09 9.96
CA ALA A 386 -7.62 9.14 10.52
C ALA A 386 -7.94 7.98 9.56
N CYS A 387 -8.02 8.23 8.26
CA CYS A 387 -8.28 7.16 7.29
C CYS A 387 -7.12 6.18 7.16
N SER A 388 -5.86 6.60 7.39
CA SER A 388 -4.68 5.73 7.27
C SER A 388 -4.60 4.68 8.38
N ILE A 389 -5.01 5.03 9.61
CA ILE A 389 -4.97 4.11 10.77
C ILE A 389 -5.70 2.79 10.48
N VAL A 390 -6.83 2.87 9.82
CA VAL A 390 -7.72 1.73 9.59
C VAL A 390 -7.40 0.98 8.30
N ASP A 391 -6.73 1.63 7.35
CA ASP A 391 -6.25 1.00 6.11
C ASP A 391 -5.25 -0.13 6.39
N THR A 392 -4.71 -0.16 7.59
CA THR A 392 -3.75 -1.14 8.08
C THR A 392 -4.35 -2.23 8.95
N LEU A 393 -5.66 -2.33 9.02
CA LEU A 393 -6.31 -3.49 9.63
C LEU A 393 -5.95 -4.77 8.88
N PRO A 394 -5.95 -5.93 9.55
CA PRO A 394 -5.50 -7.20 8.94
C PRO A 394 -6.22 -7.58 7.64
N TYR A 395 -7.42 -7.07 7.44
CA TYR A 395 -8.22 -7.24 6.22
C TYR A 395 -8.16 -6.04 5.27
N GLY A 396 -7.39 -5.00 5.61
CA GLY A 396 -7.22 -3.81 4.77
C GLY A 396 -6.61 -4.13 3.41
N THR A 397 -7.11 -3.44 2.39
CA THR A 397 -6.66 -3.58 1.00
C THR A 397 -5.13 -3.49 0.88
N ALA A 398 -4.55 -2.49 1.54
CA ALA A 398 -3.12 -2.23 1.51
C ALA A 398 -2.31 -3.38 2.13
N VAL A 399 -2.76 -3.93 3.27
CA VAL A 399 -2.08 -5.05 3.94
C VAL A 399 -2.07 -6.29 3.07
N ILE A 400 -3.22 -6.64 2.49
CA ILE A 400 -3.37 -7.82 1.64
C ILE A 400 -2.46 -7.75 0.42
N ILE A 401 -2.45 -6.60 -0.27
CA ILE A 401 -1.62 -6.41 -1.47
C ILE A 401 -0.14 -6.46 -1.11
N ASN A 402 0.26 -5.73 -0.09
CA ASN A 402 1.67 -5.62 0.30
C ASN A 402 2.25 -6.96 0.74
N LEU A 403 1.54 -7.70 1.57
CA LEU A 403 1.97 -9.03 1.98
C LEU A 403 1.98 -10.00 0.79
N GLY A 404 1.01 -9.89 -0.12
CA GLY A 404 0.96 -10.69 -1.35
C GLY A 404 2.15 -10.43 -2.28
N ILE A 405 2.55 -9.16 -2.45
CA ILE A 405 3.74 -8.77 -3.25
C ILE A 405 5.01 -9.34 -2.61
N ALA A 406 5.14 -9.22 -1.29
CA ALA A 406 6.31 -9.67 -0.57
C ALA A 406 6.37 -11.19 -0.34
N ASP A 407 5.30 -11.91 -0.67
CA ASP A 407 5.14 -13.34 -0.35
C ASP A 407 5.42 -13.60 1.15
N LEU A 408 4.78 -12.78 1.99
CA LEU A 408 4.86 -12.85 3.45
C LEU A 408 3.50 -13.23 4.02
N ASP A 409 3.53 -14.04 5.07
CA ASP A 409 2.30 -14.31 5.81
C ASP A 409 1.96 -13.19 6.82
N MET A 410 0.70 -13.22 7.29
CA MET A 410 0.18 -12.22 8.22
C MET A 410 0.97 -12.17 9.54
N LYS A 411 1.48 -13.30 10.05
CA LYS A 411 2.22 -13.34 11.31
C LYS A 411 3.61 -12.72 11.20
N GLU A 412 4.23 -12.85 10.03
CA GLU A 412 5.59 -12.35 9.79
C GLU A 412 5.60 -10.90 9.32
N GLY A 413 4.82 -10.59 8.29
CA GLY A 413 4.88 -9.31 7.61
C GLY A 413 3.99 -8.23 8.21
N TYR A 414 2.86 -8.59 8.82
CA TYR A 414 1.91 -7.61 9.34
C TYR A 414 2.43 -6.77 10.52
N PRO A 415 3.09 -7.33 11.56
CA PRO A 415 3.52 -6.52 12.70
C PRO A 415 4.44 -5.34 12.34
N PRO A 416 5.45 -5.48 11.46
CA PRO A 416 6.23 -4.33 11.00
C PRO A 416 5.41 -3.31 10.19
N MET A 417 4.45 -3.76 9.38
CA MET A 417 3.57 -2.87 8.64
C MET A 417 2.65 -2.09 9.56
N PHE A 418 2.02 -2.75 10.52
CA PHE A 418 1.12 -2.10 11.47
C PHE A 418 1.81 -0.94 12.20
N ILE A 419 3.05 -1.13 12.67
CA ILE A 419 3.82 -0.08 13.33
C ILE A 419 4.18 1.07 12.38
N ALA A 420 4.34 0.78 11.09
CA ALA A 420 4.71 1.79 10.11
C ALA A 420 3.55 2.68 9.67
N THR A 421 2.32 2.30 9.99
CA THR A 421 1.11 2.90 9.42
C THR A 421 0.08 3.34 10.46
N THR A 422 0.30 3.03 11.73
CA THR A 422 -0.49 3.49 12.89
C THR A 422 0.28 4.44 13.78
#